data_a8a01a594d6d6400d51ebf7b8df32c0b
#
_entry.id   a8a01a594d6d6400d51ebf7b8df32c0b
#
_cell.length_a   1.000
_cell.length_b   1.000
_cell.length_c   1.000
_cell.angle_alpha   90.00
_cell.angle_beta   90.00
_cell.angle_gamma   90.00
#
_symmetry.space_group_name_H-M   'P 1'
#
loop_
_entity.id
_entity.type
_entity.pdbx_description
1 polymer ?
#
loop_
_entity_poly.entity_id
_entity_poly.type
_entity_poly.pdbx_seq_one_letter_code
_entity_poly.pdbx_strand_id
1 'polypeptide(L)'
;MRYEITARRLDASGSLATSHGAEVPLGTDPVGRPTAMNPVELLLAALAACMIKGAERVSPALRFRFDGLDLRLEAERQDAPPRLISIRYEIVVATEESDQRLDLLHRNILKYGTISNTLAAAVPMAGTIRRA
;
A
#
# COMPACT_ATOMS: atom_id res chain seq x y z
N MET A 1 10.10 -18.20 1.39
CA MET A 1 10.74 -16.87 1.53
C MET A 1 10.50 -16.33 2.92
N ARG A 2 11.51 -15.70 3.48
CA ARG A 2 11.43 -15.11 4.81
C ARG A 2 11.78 -13.63 4.74
N TYR A 3 11.12 -12.84 5.56
CA TYR A 3 11.36 -11.41 5.70
C TYR A 3 11.57 -11.09 7.16
N GLU A 4 12.47 -10.17 7.46
CA GLU A 4 12.78 -9.78 8.82
C GLU A 4 12.97 -8.28 8.90
N ILE A 5 12.40 -7.67 9.92
CA ILE A 5 12.70 -6.29 10.31
C ILE A 5 13.00 -6.26 11.81
N THR A 6 13.70 -5.24 12.23
CA THR A 6 13.83 -4.92 13.65
C THR A 6 13.25 -3.53 13.88
N ALA A 7 12.71 -3.29 15.06
CA ALA A 7 12.19 -1.99 15.43
C ALA A 7 12.62 -1.63 16.83
N ARG A 8 12.92 -0.34 17.03
CA ARG A 8 13.39 0.17 18.30
C ARG A 8 12.66 1.46 18.65
N ARG A 9 12.16 1.54 19.86
CA ARG A 9 11.67 2.79 20.43
C ARG A 9 12.85 3.73 20.67
N LEU A 10 12.78 4.93 20.12
CA LEU A 10 13.81 5.96 20.35
C LEU A 10 13.48 6.80 21.57
N ASP A 11 12.24 7.26 21.64
CA ASP A 11 11.70 8.04 22.77
C ASP A 11 10.16 7.95 22.75
N ALA A 12 9.49 8.74 23.59
CA ALA A 12 8.02 8.75 23.67
C ALA A 12 7.35 9.24 22.37
N SER A 13 8.07 9.90 21.49
CA SER A 13 7.53 10.51 20.27
C SER A 13 7.73 9.66 19.02
N GLY A 14 8.67 8.73 19.02
CA GLY A 14 8.92 7.99 17.80
C GLY A 14 9.87 6.82 17.95
N SER A 15 9.87 6.02 16.89
CA SER A 15 10.65 4.79 16.80
C SER A 15 11.21 4.62 15.39
N LEU A 16 12.03 3.61 15.20
CA LEU A 16 12.69 3.35 13.92
C LEU A 16 12.61 1.87 13.60
N ALA A 17 12.20 1.55 12.39
CA ALA A 17 12.27 0.20 11.84
C ALA A 17 13.43 0.11 10.85
N THR A 18 14.14 -1.01 10.86
CA THR A 18 15.26 -1.25 9.96
C THR A 18 15.20 -2.65 9.36
N SER A 19 15.63 -2.76 8.12
CA SER A 19 15.77 -4.03 7.42
C SER A 19 16.86 -3.89 6.37
N HIS A 20 17.86 -4.75 6.38
CA HIS A 20 18.97 -4.80 5.43
C HIS A 20 19.53 -3.41 5.04
N GLY A 21 19.69 -2.53 6.01
CA GLY A 21 20.22 -1.17 5.80
C GLY A 21 19.17 -0.12 5.44
N ALA A 22 17.93 -0.50 5.15
CA ALA A 22 16.85 0.44 4.92
C ALA A 22 16.19 0.82 6.24
N GLU A 23 15.77 2.07 6.37
CA GLU A 23 15.18 2.60 7.60
C GLU A 23 13.86 3.29 7.32
N VAL A 24 12.91 3.14 8.23
CA VAL A 24 11.62 3.83 8.20
C VAL A 24 11.30 4.41 9.58
N PRO A 25 11.10 5.72 9.68
CA PRO A 25 10.61 6.33 10.92
C PRO A 25 9.18 5.85 11.22
N LEU A 26 8.91 5.57 12.50
CA LEU A 26 7.61 5.11 12.96
C LEU A 26 6.99 6.15 13.88
N GLY A 27 5.74 6.53 13.61
CA GLY A 27 4.95 7.41 14.46
C GLY A 27 4.32 6.63 15.60
N THR A 28 5.03 6.49 16.71
CA THR A 28 4.59 5.71 17.87
C THR A 28 4.17 6.56 19.05
N ASP A 29 4.04 7.85 18.89
CA ASP A 29 3.42 8.75 19.85
C ASP A 29 1.92 8.42 19.95
N PRO A 30 1.34 8.27 21.15
CA PRO A 30 -0.07 7.95 21.30
C PRO A 30 -1.05 8.96 20.66
N VAL A 31 -0.63 10.22 20.51
CA VAL A 31 -1.45 11.27 19.88
C VAL A 31 -1.12 11.45 18.40
N GLY A 32 -0.14 10.74 17.89
CA GLY A 32 0.34 10.87 16.52
C GLY A 32 1.48 11.86 16.38
N ARG A 33 2.31 11.65 15.38
CA ARG A 33 3.49 12.47 15.09
C ARG A 33 3.38 13.03 13.67
N PRO A 34 3.39 14.36 13.47
CA PRO A 34 3.15 14.97 12.17
C PRO A 34 4.13 14.56 11.07
N THR A 35 5.39 14.21 11.45
CA THR A 35 6.47 13.91 10.49
C THR A 35 6.71 12.43 10.27
N ALA A 36 5.97 11.54 10.94
CA ALA A 36 6.12 10.10 10.78
C ALA A 36 4.75 9.44 10.69
N MET A 37 4.66 8.42 9.86
CA MET A 37 3.41 7.68 9.68
C MET A 37 3.08 6.84 10.90
N ASN A 38 1.81 6.85 11.29
CA ASN A 38 1.29 5.96 12.33
C ASN A 38 1.14 4.52 11.79
N PRO A 39 0.82 3.54 12.64
CA PRO A 39 0.73 2.14 12.19
C PRO A 39 -0.26 1.89 11.05
N VAL A 40 -1.42 2.54 11.04
CA VAL A 40 -2.40 2.38 9.95
C VAL A 40 -1.89 2.98 8.66
N GLU A 41 -1.28 4.16 8.72
CA GLU A 41 -0.68 4.80 7.56
C GLU A 41 0.46 3.96 6.99
N LEU A 42 1.27 3.34 7.86
CA LEU A 42 2.34 2.43 7.42
C LEU A 42 1.78 1.18 6.74
N LEU A 43 0.66 0.64 7.22
CA LEU A 43 0.00 -0.48 6.58
C LEU A 43 -0.51 -0.10 5.18
N LEU A 44 -1.12 1.07 5.04
CA LEU A 44 -1.57 1.58 3.75
C LEU A 44 -0.39 1.87 2.81
N ALA A 45 0.72 2.38 3.34
CA ALA A 45 1.94 2.58 2.56
C ALA A 45 2.50 1.25 2.04
N ALA A 46 2.46 0.20 2.86
CA ALA A 46 2.86 -1.14 2.44
C ALA A 46 1.97 -1.67 1.31
N LEU A 47 0.66 -1.46 1.41
CA LEU A 47 -0.28 -1.83 0.36
C LEU A 47 -0.02 -1.04 -0.93
N ALA A 48 0.20 0.27 -0.83
CA ALA A 48 0.55 1.11 -1.98
C ALA A 48 1.83 0.63 -2.65
N ALA A 49 2.88 0.37 -1.88
CA ALA A 49 4.14 -0.15 -2.41
C ALA A 49 3.95 -1.50 -3.10
N CYS A 50 3.11 -2.35 -2.54
CA CYS A 50 2.77 -3.63 -3.14
C CYS A 50 2.08 -3.47 -4.50
N MET A 51 1.15 -2.52 -4.61
CA MET A 51 0.45 -2.24 -5.86
C MET A 51 1.36 -1.65 -6.92
N ILE A 52 2.22 -0.71 -6.56
CA ILE A 52 3.20 -0.11 -7.48
C ILE A 52 4.18 -1.18 -7.97
N LYS A 53 4.74 -1.94 -7.06
CA LYS A 53 5.65 -3.04 -7.41
C LYS A 53 4.96 -4.10 -8.26
N GLY A 54 3.67 -4.34 -8.00
CA GLY A 54 2.84 -5.23 -8.80
C GLY A 54 2.71 -4.74 -10.24
N ALA A 55 2.44 -3.45 -10.43
CA ALA A 55 2.37 -2.84 -11.75
C ALA A 55 3.70 -3.01 -12.50
N GLU A 56 4.81 -2.71 -11.85
CA GLU A 56 6.15 -2.88 -12.44
C GLU A 56 6.41 -4.34 -12.83
N ARG A 57 5.98 -5.28 -12.01
CA ARG A 57 6.22 -6.71 -12.25
C ARG A 57 5.39 -7.25 -13.41
N VAL A 58 4.11 -6.91 -13.50
CA VAL A 58 3.22 -7.51 -14.50
C VAL A 58 3.23 -6.79 -15.85
N SER A 59 3.61 -5.51 -15.88
CA SER A 59 3.60 -4.69 -17.10
C SER A 59 4.40 -5.27 -18.26
N PRO A 60 5.61 -5.82 -18.08
CA PRO A 60 6.35 -6.42 -19.20
C PRO A 60 5.61 -7.58 -19.86
N ALA A 61 5.05 -8.50 -19.06
CA ALA A 61 4.31 -9.64 -19.59
C ALA A 61 3.01 -9.23 -20.28
N LEU A 62 2.35 -8.20 -19.79
CA LEU A 62 1.13 -7.65 -20.37
C LEU A 62 1.43 -6.70 -21.53
N ARG A 63 2.68 -6.34 -21.76
CA ARG A 63 3.07 -5.27 -22.69
C ARG A 63 2.30 -3.98 -22.42
N PHE A 64 2.12 -3.67 -21.15
CA PHE A 64 1.44 -2.47 -20.70
C PHE A 64 2.46 -1.35 -20.51
N ARG A 65 2.19 -0.17 -21.09
CA ARG A 65 3.08 0.99 -21.01
C ARG A 65 2.45 2.09 -20.17
N PHE A 66 3.21 2.63 -19.24
CA PHE A 66 2.80 3.80 -18.46
C PHE A 66 4.02 4.65 -18.11
N ASP A 67 3.79 5.95 -17.92
CA ASP A 67 4.84 6.91 -17.57
C ASP A 67 4.80 7.30 -16.09
N GLY A 68 3.70 7.06 -15.44
CA GLY A 68 3.54 7.38 -14.03
C GLY A 68 2.37 6.63 -13.42
N LEU A 69 2.41 6.52 -12.10
CA LEU A 69 1.37 5.83 -11.36
C LEU A 69 1.27 6.45 -9.97
N ASP A 70 0.08 6.94 -9.64
CA ASP A 70 -0.22 7.52 -8.35
C ASP A 70 -1.33 6.72 -7.68
N LEU A 71 -1.27 6.61 -6.37
CA LEU A 71 -2.28 5.94 -5.58
C LEU A 71 -2.76 6.82 -4.44
N ARG A 72 -4.05 6.74 -4.19
CA ARG A 72 -4.65 7.27 -2.97
C ARG A 72 -5.34 6.11 -2.25
N LEU A 73 -5.05 5.96 -0.97
CA LEU A 73 -5.62 4.91 -0.15
C LEU A 73 -6.25 5.51 1.10
N GLU A 74 -7.39 4.96 1.49
CA GLU A 74 -8.10 5.36 2.68
C GLU A 74 -8.51 4.10 3.45
N ALA A 75 -8.53 4.20 4.77
CA ALA A 75 -9.04 3.15 5.64
C ALA A 75 -9.97 3.75 6.67
N GLU A 76 -10.99 2.99 7.01
CA GLU A 76 -11.91 3.34 8.09
C GLU A 76 -11.70 2.39 9.26
N ARG A 77 -11.62 2.94 10.46
CA ARG A 77 -11.40 2.22 11.69
C ARG A 77 -12.63 2.30 12.59
N GLN A 78 -13.02 1.17 13.16
CA GLN A 78 -13.97 1.17 14.29
C GLN A 78 -13.22 1.21 15.61
N ASP A 79 -13.91 1.65 16.67
CA ASP A 79 -13.27 1.84 17.98
C ASP A 79 -13.38 0.61 18.91
N ALA A 80 -14.42 -0.17 18.79
CA ALA A 80 -14.69 -1.27 19.73
C ALA A 80 -15.10 -2.57 19.01
N PRO A 81 -14.20 -3.54 18.86
CA PRO A 81 -12.76 -3.45 19.11
C PRO A 81 -12.06 -2.59 18.07
N PRO A 82 -10.87 -2.01 18.38
CA PRO A 82 -10.15 -1.22 17.40
C PRO A 82 -9.66 -2.12 16.25
N ARG A 83 -10.20 -1.86 15.06
CA ARG A 83 -9.77 -2.57 13.84
C ARG A 83 -10.21 -1.80 12.59
N LEU A 84 -9.56 -2.06 11.47
CA LEU A 84 -9.99 -1.54 10.19
C LEU A 84 -11.21 -2.32 9.69
N ILE A 85 -12.20 -1.59 9.21
CA ILE A 85 -13.44 -2.16 8.69
C ILE A 85 -13.58 -1.99 7.18
N SER A 86 -12.79 -1.13 6.56
CA SER A 86 -12.72 -1.00 5.10
C SER A 86 -11.41 -0.37 4.66
N ILE A 87 -10.96 -0.74 3.47
CA ILE A 87 -9.87 -0.09 2.74
C ILE A 87 -10.38 0.25 1.36
N ARG A 88 -10.18 1.49 0.94
CA ARG A 88 -10.49 1.97 -0.40
C ARG A 88 -9.25 2.54 -1.05
N TYR A 89 -9.14 2.38 -2.36
CA TYR A 89 -8.01 2.92 -3.10
C TYR A 89 -8.42 3.40 -4.48
N GLU A 90 -7.66 4.34 -5.02
CA GLU A 90 -7.72 4.77 -6.41
C GLU A 90 -6.32 4.72 -6.99
N ILE A 91 -6.20 4.06 -8.14
CA ILE A 91 -4.97 4.02 -8.92
C ILE A 91 -5.15 4.92 -10.13
N VAL A 92 -4.25 5.89 -10.29
CA VAL A 92 -4.26 6.83 -11.43
C VAL A 92 -3.01 6.60 -12.25
N VAL A 93 -3.18 6.27 -13.52
CA VAL A 93 -2.08 5.83 -14.39
C VAL A 93 -1.90 6.82 -15.53
N ALA A 94 -0.69 7.34 -15.67
CA ALA A 94 -0.30 8.15 -16.81
C ALA A 94 0.01 7.22 -17.98
N THR A 95 -0.96 7.00 -18.84
CA THR A 95 -0.87 6.05 -19.94
C THR A 95 -1.81 6.41 -21.08
N GLU A 96 -1.52 5.88 -22.26
CA GLU A 96 -2.42 5.94 -23.42
C GLU A 96 -3.18 4.62 -23.64
N GLU A 97 -2.98 3.64 -22.76
CA GLU A 97 -3.65 2.35 -22.87
C GLU A 97 -5.18 2.49 -22.70
N SER A 98 -5.93 1.55 -23.25
CA SER A 98 -7.40 1.56 -23.18
C SER A 98 -7.94 1.22 -21.79
N ASP A 99 -9.23 1.47 -21.58
CA ASP A 99 -9.90 1.11 -20.32
C ASP A 99 -9.87 -0.40 -20.07
N GLN A 100 -10.00 -1.21 -21.12
CA GLN A 100 -9.88 -2.67 -21.00
C GLN A 100 -8.49 -3.08 -20.55
N ARG A 101 -7.46 -2.41 -21.05
CA ARG A 101 -6.08 -2.65 -20.66
C ARG A 101 -5.82 -2.22 -19.22
N LEU A 102 -6.40 -1.13 -18.79
CA LEU A 102 -6.35 -0.69 -17.39
C LEU A 102 -7.00 -1.72 -16.46
N ASP A 103 -8.16 -2.25 -16.83
CA ASP A 103 -8.84 -3.30 -16.04
C ASP A 103 -7.99 -4.56 -15.95
N LEU A 104 -7.31 -4.93 -17.02
CA LEU A 104 -6.40 -6.07 -17.04
C LEU A 104 -5.22 -5.83 -16.09
N LEU A 105 -4.62 -4.64 -16.13
CA LEU A 105 -3.55 -4.26 -15.20
C LEU A 105 -4.02 -4.35 -13.76
N HIS A 106 -5.19 -3.78 -13.46
CA HIS A 106 -5.77 -3.77 -12.12
C HIS A 106 -5.96 -5.19 -11.57
N ARG A 107 -6.57 -6.08 -12.35
CA ARG A 107 -6.76 -7.47 -11.93
C ARG A 107 -5.46 -8.19 -11.64
N ASN A 108 -4.43 -7.94 -12.44
CA ASN A 108 -3.13 -8.59 -12.25
C ASN A 108 -2.38 -8.01 -11.03
N ILE A 109 -2.48 -6.71 -10.79
CA ILE A 109 -1.93 -6.08 -9.57
C ILE A 109 -2.51 -6.76 -8.32
N LEU A 110 -3.82 -6.96 -8.28
CA LEU A 110 -4.48 -7.59 -7.14
C LEU A 110 -4.14 -9.07 -7.03
N LYS A 111 -4.16 -9.79 -8.14
CA LYS A 111 -3.95 -11.24 -8.17
C LYS A 111 -2.59 -11.65 -7.60
N TYR A 112 -1.55 -10.90 -7.93
CA TYR A 112 -0.18 -11.24 -7.58
C TYR A 112 0.40 -10.42 -6.42
N GLY A 113 -0.42 -9.58 -5.79
CA GLY A 113 0.03 -8.74 -4.67
C GLY A 113 -0.01 -9.48 -3.34
N THR A 114 1.14 -9.70 -2.73
CA THR A 114 1.24 -10.36 -1.42
C THR A 114 0.46 -9.61 -0.35
N ILE A 115 0.66 -8.30 -0.24
CA ILE A 115 -0.04 -7.48 0.76
C ILE A 115 -1.53 -7.38 0.44
N SER A 116 -1.89 -7.22 -0.84
CA SER A 116 -3.30 -7.20 -1.27
C SER A 116 -4.02 -8.49 -0.86
N ASN A 117 -3.43 -9.64 -1.16
CA ASN A 117 -4.02 -10.93 -0.81
C ASN A 117 -4.13 -11.13 0.70
N THR A 118 -3.13 -10.68 1.45
CA THR A 118 -3.12 -10.80 2.90
C THR A 118 -4.21 -9.94 3.53
N LEU A 119 -4.29 -8.66 3.14
CA LEU A 119 -5.26 -7.73 3.73
C LEU A 119 -6.68 -8.02 3.29
N ALA A 120 -6.90 -8.45 2.04
CA ALA A 120 -8.22 -8.78 1.54
C ALA A 120 -8.89 -9.93 2.31
N ALA A 121 -8.12 -10.82 2.90
CA ALA A 121 -8.64 -11.89 3.75
C ALA A 121 -9.18 -11.40 5.09
N ALA A 122 -8.78 -10.22 5.54
CA ALA A 122 -9.11 -9.67 6.87
C ALA A 122 -10.01 -8.43 6.80
N VAL A 123 -9.89 -7.64 5.74
CA VAL A 123 -10.57 -6.34 5.62
C VAL A 123 -11.20 -6.22 4.23
N PRO A 124 -12.48 -5.82 4.13
CA PRO A 124 -13.07 -5.50 2.83
C PRO A 124 -12.27 -4.43 2.11
N MET A 125 -11.88 -4.71 0.87
CA MET A 125 -11.12 -3.80 0.01
C MET A 125 -11.88 -3.53 -1.27
N ALA A 126 -11.94 -2.26 -1.67
CA ALA A 126 -12.52 -1.84 -2.94
C ALA A 126 -11.69 -0.71 -3.52
N GLY A 127 -11.57 -0.69 -4.84
CA GLY A 127 -10.83 0.38 -5.49
C GLY A 127 -11.08 0.46 -6.97
N THR A 128 -10.53 1.51 -7.55
CA THR A 128 -10.66 1.83 -8.97
C THR A 128 -9.31 2.09 -9.60
N ILE A 129 -9.27 1.98 -10.91
CA ILE A 129 -8.12 2.37 -11.72
C ILE A 129 -8.62 3.27 -12.86
N ARG A 130 -7.89 4.32 -13.15
CA ARG A 130 -8.22 5.21 -14.27
C ARG A 130 -6.97 5.85 -14.86
N ARG A 131 -7.11 6.37 -16.07
CA ARG A 131 -6.08 7.23 -16.65
C ARG A 131 -6.04 8.57 -15.95
N ALA A 132 -4.86 9.13 -15.92
CA ALA A 132 -4.64 10.49 -15.42
C ALA A 132 -5.32 11.51 -16.31
#